data_d45263b8ccafde2d625041d32e2497a1
#
_entry.id   d45263b8ccafde2d625041d32e2497a1
#
_cell.length_a   1.000
_cell.length_b   1.000
_cell.length_c   1.000
_cell.angle_alpha   90.00
_cell.angle_beta   90.00
_cell.angle_gamma   90.00
#
_symmetry.space_group_name_H-M   'P 1'
#
loop_
_entity.id
_entity.type
_entity.pdbx_description
1 polymer ?
#
loop_
_entity_poly.entity_id
_entity_poly.type
_entity_poly.pdbx_seq_one_letter_code
_entity_poly.pdbx_strand_id
1 'polypeptide(L)'
;MERQTQSNPIISLRDISFAYPGRPPVLKNLDFDLYPHERVGLVAPNGSGKTTLFHVIMGLLKPTGGRLTLFGQPAEKEADFVAIRRRIGLLFQDADDQLFSPTVLEDVAFGPLNLGHSREEAIAVARRALDRLGLSGFEDRVTFRLSGGEKRLVSLATILAMEPEVLLLDEPTTGLDDRTRETLTGVIADLDLAYILISHNTRFLEQTTDLTYSMEDGHIKTDEVLHFHEHVHAHPHGRVPHQHD
;
A
#
# COMPACT_ATOMS: atom_id res chain seq x y z
N MET A 1 -11.93 -14.03 -17.22
CA MET A 1 -10.81 -13.40 -17.93
C MET A 1 -9.59 -14.27 -17.71
N GLU A 2 -9.05 -14.89 -18.73
CA GLU A 2 -7.82 -15.67 -18.62
C GLU A 2 -6.67 -14.71 -18.24
N ARG A 3 -6.00 -14.97 -17.11
CA ARG A 3 -4.78 -14.25 -16.71
C ARG A 3 -3.79 -14.31 -17.87
N GLN A 4 -3.23 -13.17 -18.26
CA GLN A 4 -2.24 -13.11 -19.34
C GLN A 4 -1.03 -13.99 -18.99
N THR A 5 -0.95 -15.15 -19.63
CA THR A 5 -0.05 -16.27 -19.35
C THR A 5 1.38 -16.05 -19.86
N GLN A 6 1.92 -14.81 -19.92
CA GLN A 6 3.23 -14.54 -20.51
C GLN A 6 4.24 -13.77 -19.64
N SER A 7 3.89 -13.28 -18.47
CA SER A 7 4.84 -12.60 -17.57
C SER A 7 5.08 -13.40 -16.28
N ASN A 8 6.33 -13.47 -15.83
CA ASN A 8 6.64 -14.02 -14.52
C ASN A 8 6.13 -13.07 -13.43
N PRO A 9 5.62 -13.59 -12.29
CA PRO A 9 5.21 -12.75 -11.18
C PRO A 9 6.41 -11.98 -10.61
N ILE A 10 6.17 -10.72 -10.24
CA ILE A 10 7.17 -9.88 -9.56
C ILE A 10 7.22 -10.15 -8.06
N ILE A 11 6.09 -10.57 -7.46
CA ILE A 11 6.01 -11.13 -6.10
C ILE A 11 5.37 -12.50 -6.22
N SER A 12 5.99 -13.53 -5.66
CA SER A 12 5.46 -14.89 -5.61
C SER A 12 5.65 -15.47 -4.21
N LEU A 13 4.55 -15.81 -3.58
CA LEU A 13 4.47 -16.44 -2.27
C LEU A 13 4.00 -17.88 -2.46
N ARG A 14 4.69 -18.86 -1.85
CA ARG A 14 4.30 -20.26 -1.88
C ARG A 14 4.39 -20.87 -0.49
N ASP A 15 3.26 -21.37 0.01
CA ASP A 15 3.13 -21.98 1.34
C ASP A 15 3.61 -21.08 2.48
N ILE A 16 3.53 -19.75 2.33
CA ILE A 16 4.04 -18.82 3.33
C ILE A 16 3.30 -18.98 4.64
N SER A 17 4.04 -19.31 5.69
CA SER A 17 3.53 -19.40 7.05
C SER A 17 4.35 -18.53 7.99
N PHE A 18 3.66 -17.87 8.94
CA PHE A 18 4.31 -17.05 9.94
C PHE A 18 3.56 -17.08 11.27
N ALA A 19 4.29 -17.18 12.36
CA ALA A 19 3.78 -17.04 13.74
C ALA A 19 4.71 -16.16 14.56
N TYR A 20 4.14 -15.27 15.38
CA TYR A 20 4.92 -14.57 16.42
C TYR A 20 5.30 -15.54 17.53
N PRO A 21 6.43 -15.33 18.23
CA PRO A 21 6.85 -16.20 19.33
C PRO A 21 5.74 -16.42 20.35
N GLY A 22 5.41 -17.69 20.61
CA GLY A 22 4.38 -18.08 21.58
C GLY A 22 2.93 -17.75 21.19
N ARG A 23 2.66 -17.41 19.91
CA ARG A 23 1.31 -17.14 19.39
C ARG A 23 0.92 -18.12 18.28
N PRO A 24 -0.39 -18.31 18.06
CA PRO A 24 -0.86 -19.07 16.90
C PRO A 24 -0.36 -18.49 15.57
N PRO A 25 -0.29 -19.31 14.49
CA PRO A 25 0.07 -18.82 13.16
C PRO A 25 -0.86 -17.72 12.68
N VAL A 26 -0.26 -16.62 12.17
CA VAL A 26 -0.95 -15.46 11.60
C VAL A 26 -1.09 -15.60 10.09
N LEU A 27 -0.06 -16.13 9.41
CA LEU A 27 -0.10 -16.55 8.01
C LEU A 27 -0.01 -18.06 7.96
N LYS A 28 -0.84 -18.70 7.12
CA LYS A 28 -0.99 -20.15 7.08
C LYS A 28 -0.99 -20.65 5.65
N ASN A 29 0.12 -21.24 5.20
CA ASN A 29 0.26 -21.81 3.86
C ASN A 29 -0.29 -20.88 2.76
N LEU A 30 0.08 -19.60 2.83
CA LEU A 30 -0.45 -18.56 1.96
C LEU A 30 0.25 -18.61 0.61
N ASP A 31 -0.55 -18.74 -0.45
CA ASP A 31 -0.12 -18.64 -1.84
C ASP A 31 -0.66 -17.34 -2.45
N PHE A 32 0.22 -16.61 -3.14
CA PHE A 32 -0.19 -15.39 -3.83
C PHE A 32 0.84 -15.00 -4.89
N ASP A 33 0.36 -14.47 -6.02
CA ASP A 33 1.19 -13.89 -7.07
C ASP A 33 0.71 -12.47 -7.39
N LEU A 34 1.67 -11.56 -7.55
CA LEU A 34 1.47 -10.23 -8.12
C LEU A 34 2.26 -10.14 -9.42
N TYR A 35 1.60 -9.72 -10.50
CA TYR A 35 2.22 -9.55 -11.81
C TYR A 35 2.56 -8.07 -12.09
N PRO A 36 3.45 -7.79 -13.08
CA PRO A 36 3.74 -6.41 -13.50
C PRO A 36 2.46 -5.66 -13.87
N HIS A 37 2.35 -4.40 -13.42
CA HIS A 37 1.21 -3.50 -13.63
C HIS A 37 -0.13 -3.99 -13.04
N GLU A 38 -0.15 -5.10 -12.31
CA GLU A 38 -1.37 -5.60 -11.66
C GLU A 38 -1.67 -4.80 -10.39
N ARG A 39 -2.91 -4.32 -10.25
CA ARG A 39 -3.36 -3.51 -9.13
C ARG A 39 -4.35 -4.32 -8.28
N VAL A 40 -3.87 -4.88 -7.18
CA VAL A 40 -4.62 -5.80 -6.34
C VAL A 40 -5.09 -5.14 -5.05
N GLY A 41 -6.40 -5.19 -4.80
CA GLY A 41 -7.01 -4.84 -3.53
C GLY A 41 -7.09 -6.05 -2.60
N LEU A 42 -6.89 -5.85 -1.31
CA LEU A 42 -7.13 -6.83 -0.26
C LEU A 42 -8.12 -6.27 0.75
N VAL A 43 -9.28 -6.90 0.87
CA VAL A 43 -10.23 -6.67 1.97
C VAL A 43 -9.95 -7.69 3.05
N ALA A 44 -9.70 -7.20 4.27
CA ALA A 44 -9.29 -8.11 5.33
C ALA A 44 -9.67 -7.58 6.72
N PRO A 45 -10.26 -8.38 7.61
CA PRO A 45 -10.57 -7.97 8.97
C PRO A 45 -9.31 -7.60 9.76
N ASN A 46 -9.49 -6.85 10.85
CA ASN A 46 -8.38 -6.59 11.78
C ASN A 46 -7.87 -7.91 12.37
N GLY A 47 -6.54 -8.05 12.44
CA GLY A 47 -5.91 -9.26 12.93
C GLY A 47 -5.77 -10.40 11.91
N SER A 48 -6.23 -10.24 10.66
CA SER A 48 -6.10 -11.28 9.62
C SER A 48 -4.67 -11.51 9.11
N GLY A 49 -3.71 -10.67 9.49
CA GLY A 49 -2.30 -10.80 9.10
C GLY A 49 -1.83 -9.85 7.99
N LYS A 50 -2.62 -8.84 7.61
CA LYS A 50 -2.30 -7.86 6.54
C LYS A 50 -0.91 -7.25 6.66
N THR A 51 -0.67 -6.54 7.76
CA THR A 51 0.61 -5.88 8.04
C THR A 51 1.75 -6.90 8.15
N THR A 52 1.46 -8.08 8.73
CA THR A 52 2.42 -9.19 8.81
C THR A 52 2.82 -9.67 7.41
N LEU A 53 1.87 -9.78 6.48
CA LEU A 53 2.13 -10.14 5.08
C LEU A 53 3.09 -9.13 4.43
N PHE A 54 2.83 -7.83 4.56
CA PHE A 54 3.69 -6.79 4.02
C PHE A 54 5.09 -6.81 4.65
N HIS A 55 5.18 -7.03 5.97
CA HIS A 55 6.46 -7.17 6.64
C HIS A 55 7.25 -8.41 6.16
N VAL A 56 6.58 -9.51 5.87
CA VAL A 56 7.22 -10.70 5.27
C VAL A 56 7.73 -10.40 3.86
N ILE A 57 6.94 -9.76 3.01
CA ILE A 57 7.35 -9.36 1.65
C ILE A 57 8.57 -8.43 1.71
N MET A 58 8.60 -7.50 2.66
CA MET A 58 9.73 -6.57 2.84
C MET A 58 10.95 -7.19 3.56
N GLY A 59 10.86 -8.45 4.00
CA GLY A 59 11.92 -9.10 4.77
C GLY A 59 12.15 -8.50 6.16
N LEU A 60 11.16 -7.78 6.70
CA LEU A 60 11.17 -7.28 8.08
C LEU A 60 10.81 -8.38 9.08
N LEU A 61 10.04 -9.37 8.62
CA LEU A 61 9.71 -10.59 9.35
C LEU A 61 10.10 -11.80 8.50
N LYS A 62 10.82 -12.76 9.10
CA LYS A 62 11.20 -13.99 8.43
C LYS A 62 10.07 -15.00 8.53
N PRO A 63 9.54 -15.55 7.41
CA PRO A 63 8.53 -16.59 7.45
C PRO A 63 9.04 -17.84 8.18
N THR A 64 8.15 -18.55 8.86
CA THR A 64 8.45 -19.82 9.54
C THR A 64 8.44 -21.01 8.57
N GLY A 65 7.85 -20.83 7.40
CA GLY A 65 7.79 -21.83 6.32
C GLY A 65 7.41 -21.20 4.99
N GLY A 66 7.59 -21.95 3.92
CA GLY A 66 7.28 -21.54 2.56
C GLY A 66 8.46 -20.90 1.82
N ARG A 67 8.16 -20.35 0.64
CA ARG A 67 9.16 -19.74 -0.26
C ARG A 67 8.66 -18.39 -0.76
N LEU A 68 9.51 -17.38 -0.66
CA LEU A 68 9.33 -16.04 -1.20
C LEU A 68 10.24 -15.83 -2.41
N THR A 69 9.65 -15.45 -3.53
CA THR A 69 10.39 -15.07 -4.74
C THR A 69 9.99 -13.64 -5.10
N LEU A 70 10.96 -12.75 -5.23
CA LEU A 70 10.76 -11.35 -5.56
C LEU A 70 11.58 -11.00 -6.81
N PHE A 71 10.92 -10.42 -7.81
CA PHE A 71 11.53 -10.11 -9.11
C PHE A 71 12.28 -11.30 -9.75
N GLY A 72 11.69 -12.50 -9.60
CA GLY A 72 12.24 -13.76 -10.14
C GLY A 72 13.42 -14.34 -9.35
N GLN A 73 13.79 -13.76 -8.20
CA GLN A 73 14.88 -14.24 -7.35
C GLN A 73 14.36 -14.69 -5.98
N PRO A 74 14.85 -15.83 -5.43
CA PRO A 74 14.54 -16.20 -4.05
C PRO A 74 14.99 -15.11 -3.07
N ALA A 75 14.16 -14.83 -2.07
CA ALA A 75 14.44 -13.85 -1.02
C ALA A 75 14.42 -14.54 0.34
N GLU A 76 15.59 -14.86 0.87
CA GLU A 76 15.75 -15.64 2.12
C GLU A 76 16.65 -14.97 3.15
N LYS A 77 17.64 -14.19 2.68
CA LYS A 77 18.68 -13.56 3.51
C LYS A 77 18.54 -12.04 3.48
N GLU A 78 18.99 -11.37 4.53
CA GLU A 78 18.98 -9.90 4.59
C GLU A 78 19.63 -9.25 3.36
N ALA A 79 20.71 -9.82 2.84
CA ALA A 79 21.39 -9.30 1.66
C ALA A 79 20.49 -9.28 0.41
N ASP A 80 19.55 -10.24 0.28
CA ASP A 80 18.62 -10.31 -0.84
C ASP A 80 17.63 -9.13 -0.78
N PHE A 81 17.20 -8.77 0.44
CA PHE A 81 16.24 -7.69 0.67
C PHE A 81 16.82 -6.27 0.50
N VAL A 82 18.13 -6.09 0.60
CA VAL A 82 18.75 -4.76 0.39
C VAL A 82 18.45 -4.20 -1.00
N ALA A 83 18.57 -5.04 -2.04
CA ALA A 83 18.25 -4.64 -3.42
C ALA A 83 16.73 -4.52 -3.64
N ILE A 84 15.94 -5.41 -3.02
CA ILE A 84 14.48 -5.48 -3.14
C ILE A 84 13.82 -4.23 -2.54
N ARG A 85 14.24 -3.78 -1.35
CA ARG A 85 13.70 -2.59 -0.68
C ARG A 85 13.92 -1.28 -1.45
N ARG A 86 14.78 -1.27 -2.46
CA ARG A 86 14.93 -0.14 -3.38
C ARG A 86 13.87 -0.11 -4.48
N ARG A 87 13.22 -1.26 -4.73
CA ARG A 87 12.25 -1.47 -5.80
C ARG A 87 10.81 -1.58 -5.29
N ILE A 88 10.61 -1.82 -3.99
CA ILE A 88 9.29 -1.94 -3.36
C ILE A 88 9.12 -0.79 -2.37
N GLY A 89 8.11 0.04 -2.58
CA GLY A 89 7.70 1.07 -1.63
C GLY A 89 6.65 0.53 -0.65
N LEU A 90 6.83 0.74 0.65
CA LEU A 90 5.86 0.41 1.68
C LEU A 90 5.30 1.67 2.33
N LEU A 91 3.99 1.88 2.23
CA LEU A 91 3.29 2.90 2.99
C LEU A 91 2.78 2.27 4.29
N PHE A 92 3.33 2.69 5.42
CA PHE A 92 2.93 2.23 6.74
C PHE A 92 1.53 2.72 7.11
N GLN A 93 0.84 1.97 7.97
CA GLN A 93 -0.48 2.35 8.47
C GLN A 93 -0.44 3.67 9.26
N ASP A 94 0.60 3.90 10.05
CA ASP A 94 0.84 5.16 10.75
C ASP A 94 1.91 5.98 10.03
N ALA A 95 1.58 7.22 9.66
CA ALA A 95 2.50 8.12 9.01
C ALA A 95 3.65 8.59 9.94
N ASP A 96 3.43 8.59 11.26
CA ASP A 96 4.45 8.94 12.25
C ASP A 96 5.57 7.88 12.34
N ASP A 97 5.30 6.65 11.93
CA ASP A 97 6.33 5.61 11.83
C ASP A 97 7.24 5.79 10.60
N GLN A 98 6.86 6.65 9.66
CA GLN A 98 7.57 6.83 8.38
C GLN A 98 8.31 8.17 8.28
N LEU A 99 7.78 9.23 8.88
CA LEU A 99 8.35 10.59 8.81
C LEU A 99 9.22 10.85 10.04
N PHE A 100 10.49 11.19 9.82
CA PHE A 100 11.48 11.35 10.89
C PHE A 100 12.39 12.57 10.73
N SER A 101 12.40 13.21 9.55
CA SER A 101 13.23 14.38 9.30
C SER A 101 12.57 15.67 9.80
N PRO A 102 13.34 16.73 10.08
CA PRO A 102 12.81 18.02 10.53
C PRO A 102 11.87 18.67 9.53
N THR A 103 12.15 18.57 8.22
CA THR A 103 11.35 19.19 7.16
C THR A 103 10.83 18.17 6.15
N VAL A 104 9.75 18.54 5.47
CA VAL A 104 9.14 17.74 4.41
C VAL A 104 10.14 17.44 3.29
N LEU A 105 10.90 18.45 2.87
CA LEU A 105 11.89 18.26 1.80
C LEU A 105 12.96 17.24 2.19
N GLU A 106 13.44 17.30 3.44
CA GLU A 106 14.46 16.37 3.94
C GLU A 106 13.92 14.93 3.99
N ASP A 107 12.67 14.71 4.43
CA ASP A 107 12.07 13.40 4.43
C ASP A 107 11.90 12.86 2.99
N VAL A 108 11.38 13.66 2.08
CA VAL A 108 11.12 13.20 0.71
C VAL A 108 12.43 13.00 -0.08
N ALA A 109 13.46 13.82 0.16
CA ALA A 109 14.77 13.68 -0.48
C ALA A 109 15.62 12.54 0.10
N PHE A 110 15.28 12.03 1.29
CA PHE A 110 16.08 11.01 1.99
C PHE A 110 16.25 9.72 1.17
N GLY A 111 15.15 9.22 0.59
CA GLY A 111 15.17 8.03 -0.26
C GLY A 111 16.10 8.19 -1.47
N PRO A 112 15.90 9.19 -2.33
CA PRO A 112 16.78 9.48 -3.48
C PRO A 112 18.26 9.62 -3.10
N LEU A 113 18.57 10.32 -2.00
CA LEU A 113 19.95 10.43 -1.51
C LEU A 113 20.56 9.06 -1.18
N ASN A 114 19.80 8.18 -0.51
CA ASN A 114 20.25 6.81 -0.21
C ASN A 114 20.37 5.92 -1.45
N LEU A 115 19.66 6.26 -2.53
CA LEU A 115 19.81 5.61 -3.82
C LEU A 115 21.03 6.10 -4.61
N GLY A 116 21.73 7.13 -4.13
CA GLY A 116 22.98 7.64 -4.70
C GLY A 116 22.80 8.85 -5.61
N HIS A 117 21.62 9.49 -5.63
CA HIS A 117 21.44 10.77 -6.32
C HIS A 117 22.27 11.87 -5.66
N SER A 118 22.74 12.82 -6.46
CA SER A 118 23.31 14.06 -5.92
C SER A 118 22.25 14.84 -5.13
N ARG A 119 22.70 15.78 -4.31
CA ARG A 119 21.78 16.61 -3.51
C ARG A 119 20.81 17.39 -4.41
N GLU A 120 21.28 17.93 -5.51
CA GLU A 120 20.50 18.69 -6.47
C GLU A 120 19.43 17.81 -7.15
N GLU A 121 19.81 16.60 -7.56
CA GLU A 121 18.89 15.62 -8.16
C GLU A 121 17.84 15.16 -7.15
N ALA A 122 18.24 14.83 -5.91
CA ALA A 122 17.33 14.40 -4.85
C ALA A 122 16.29 15.49 -4.52
N ILE A 123 16.70 16.76 -4.43
CA ILE A 123 15.78 17.88 -4.23
C ILE A 123 14.82 18.03 -5.41
N ALA A 124 15.30 17.89 -6.64
CA ALA A 124 14.45 17.98 -7.82
C ALA A 124 13.40 16.85 -7.89
N VAL A 125 13.83 15.62 -7.55
CA VAL A 125 12.92 14.46 -7.43
C VAL A 125 11.89 14.68 -6.34
N ALA A 126 12.32 15.11 -5.15
CA ALA A 126 11.45 15.38 -4.02
C ALA A 126 10.35 16.41 -4.36
N ARG A 127 10.75 17.53 -5.00
CA ARG A 127 9.77 18.54 -5.43
C ARG A 127 8.75 18.00 -6.42
N ARG A 128 9.17 17.22 -7.41
CA ARG A 128 8.23 16.57 -8.36
C ARG A 128 7.25 15.63 -7.64
N ALA A 129 7.73 14.86 -6.67
CA ALA A 129 6.87 13.98 -5.88
C ALA A 129 5.85 14.77 -5.04
N LEU A 130 6.27 15.88 -4.43
CA LEU A 130 5.38 16.78 -3.69
C LEU A 130 4.36 17.46 -4.61
N ASP A 131 4.79 17.96 -5.78
CA ASP A 131 3.89 18.60 -6.76
C ASP A 131 2.81 17.63 -7.24
N ARG A 132 3.16 16.37 -7.49
CA ARG A 132 2.21 15.33 -7.89
C ARG A 132 1.11 15.08 -6.85
N LEU A 133 1.38 15.32 -5.58
CA LEU A 133 0.47 15.14 -4.46
C LEU A 133 -0.21 16.46 -4.04
N GLY A 134 -0.01 17.56 -4.80
CA GLY A 134 -0.59 18.86 -4.48
C GLY A 134 0.04 19.53 -3.24
N LEU A 135 1.28 19.15 -2.92
CA LEU A 135 2.04 19.65 -1.77
C LEU A 135 3.12 20.67 -2.15
N SER A 136 2.98 21.35 -3.29
CA SER A 136 3.87 22.46 -3.67
C SER A 136 3.90 23.53 -2.58
N GLY A 137 5.09 23.97 -2.18
CA GLY A 137 5.27 24.94 -1.09
C GLY A 137 5.27 24.35 0.31
N PHE A 138 5.31 23.00 0.44
CA PHE A 138 5.43 22.32 1.74
C PHE A 138 6.87 22.05 2.14
N GLU A 139 7.84 22.30 1.30
CA GLU A 139 9.24 21.89 1.41
C GLU A 139 9.86 22.21 2.78
N ASP A 140 9.65 23.45 3.24
CA ASP A 140 10.21 23.94 4.49
C ASP A 140 9.31 23.71 5.71
N ARG A 141 8.14 23.08 5.52
CA ARG A 141 7.25 22.77 6.64
C ARG A 141 7.85 21.71 7.54
N VAL A 142 7.62 21.89 8.82
CA VAL A 142 8.08 20.96 9.86
C VAL A 142 7.13 19.76 9.90
N THR A 143 7.67 18.54 9.68
CA THR A 143 6.89 17.31 9.50
C THR A 143 5.97 16.99 10.67
N PHE A 144 6.43 17.13 11.92
CA PHE A 144 5.60 16.85 13.09
C PHE A 144 4.45 17.86 13.34
N ARG A 145 4.42 19.00 12.61
CA ARG A 145 3.34 20.00 12.66
C ARG A 145 2.28 19.81 11.59
N LEU A 146 2.46 18.87 10.69
CA LEU A 146 1.50 18.55 9.66
C LEU A 146 0.24 17.91 10.26
N SER A 147 -0.91 18.14 9.63
CA SER A 147 -2.13 17.36 9.91
C SER A 147 -1.93 15.89 9.52
N GLY A 148 -2.76 14.99 10.05
CA GLY A 148 -2.68 13.57 9.70
C GLY A 148 -2.80 13.30 8.20
N GLY A 149 -3.69 14.03 7.50
CA GLY A 149 -3.83 13.94 6.05
C GLY A 149 -2.60 14.44 5.30
N GLU A 150 -2.02 15.59 5.70
CA GLU A 150 -0.79 16.10 5.12
C GLU A 150 0.39 15.12 5.34
N LYS A 151 0.53 14.56 6.55
CA LYS A 151 1.53 13.53 6.84
C LYS A 151 1.38 12.31 5.93
N ARG A 152 0.14 11.86 5.71
CA ARG A 152 -0.13 10.72 4.83
C ARG A 152 0.31 10.99 3.38
N LEU A 153 0.00 12.17 2.84
CA LEU A 153 0.44 12.56 1.51
C LEU A 153 1.97 12.71 1.43
N VAL A 154 2.61 13.30 2.45
CA VAL A 154 4.08 13.38 2.52
C VAL A 154 4.71 11.99 2.60
N SER A 155 4.16 11.07 3.41
CA SER A 155 4.62 9.68 3.45
C SER A 155 4.53 8.98 2.09
N LEU A 156 3.46 9.22 1.32
CA LEU A 156 3.38 8.72 -0.04
C LEU A 156 4.42 9.39 -0.96
N ALA A 157 4.68 10.70 -0.79
CA ALA A 157 5.72 11.40 -1.55
C ALA A 157 7.11 10.80 -1.31
N THR A 158 7.46 10.41 -0.05
CA THR A 158 8.77 9.80 0.25
C THR A 158 8.99 8.50 -0.51
N ILE A 159 7.92 7.73 -0.71
CA ILE A 159 7.98 6.46 -1.44
C ILE A 159 8.05 6.70 -2.95
N LEU A 160 7.18 7.57 -3.48
CA LEU A 160 7.14 7.86 -4.92
C LEU A 160 8.43 8.51 -5.42
N ALA A 161 9.12 9.28 -4.58
CA ALA A 161 10.42 9.86 -4.87
C ALA A 161 11.52 8.80 -5.10
N MET A 162 11.34 7.59 -4.60
CA MET A 162 12.27 6.48 -4.85
C MET A 162 12.02 5.77 -6.19
N GLU A 163 10.95 6.14 -6.92
CA GLU A 163 10.54 5.54 -8.19
C GLU A 163 10.42 3.99 -8.11
N PRO A 164 9.62 3.47 -7.17
CA PRO A 164 9.50 2.02 -6.97
C PRO A 164 8.80 1.33 -8.14
N GLU A 165 9.05 0.03 -8.31
CA GLU A 165 8.34 -0.82 -9.28
C GLU A 165 7.07 -1.43 -8.72
N VAL A 166 6.99 -1.52 -7.38
CA VAL A 166 5.84 -2.07 -6.65
C VAL A 166 5.53 -1.20 -5.43
N LEU A 167 4.23 -1.03 -5.13
CA LEU A 167 3.80 -0.43 -3.86
C LEU A 167 3.04 -1.44 -3.00
N LEU A 168 3.28 -1.36 -1.71
CA LEU A 168 2.50 -2.00 -0.66
C LEU A 168 1.84 -0.89 0.16
N LEU A 169 0.51 -0.79 0.11
CA LEU A 169 -0.26 0.31 0.70
C LEU A 169 -1.16 -0.24 1.81
N ASP A 170 -0.82 0.04 3.08
CA ASP A 170 -1.59 -0.42 4.24
C ASP A 170 -2.56 0.68 4.71
N GLU A 171 -3.86 0.50 4.45
CA GLU A 171 -4.95 1.42 4.84
C GLU A 171 -4.66 2.90 4.55
N PRO A 172 -4.31 3.27 3.30
CA PRO A 172 -3.80 4.61 2.98
C PRO A 172 -4.82 5.74 3.19
N THR A 173 -6.13 5.42 3.22
CA THR A 173 -7.21 6.41 3.36
C THR A 173 -7.77 6.55 4.78
N THR A 174 -7.27 5.76 5.73
CA THR A 174 -7.79 5.78 7.10
C THR A 174 -7.50 7.12 7.78
N GLY A 175 -8.55 7.71 8.38
CA GLY A 175 -8.46 8.99 9.10
C GLY A 175 -8.31 10.23 8.22
N LEU A 176 -8.46 10.11 6.90
CA LEU A 176 -8.41 11.25 5.99
C LEU A 176 -9.76 11.95 5.84
N ASP A 177 -9.73 13.28 5.74
CA ASP A 177 -10.86 14.06 5.24
C ASP A 177 -11.14 13.76 3.77
N ASP A 178 -12.32 14.14 3.28
CA ASP A 178 -12.78 13.81 1.93
C ASP A 178 -11.86 14.38 0.84
N ARG A 179 -11.39 15.61 0.98
CA ARG A 179 -10.51 16.26 0.00
C ARG A 179 -9.17 15.56 -0.10
N THR A 180 -8.55 15.25 1.02
CA THR A 180 -7.27 14.54 1.06
C THR A 180 -7.42 13.11 0.50
N ARG A 181 -8.54 12.45 0.81
CA ARG A 181 -8.87 11.13 0.26
C ARG A 181 -9.04 11.17 -1.26
N GLU A 182 -9.75 12.16 -1.81
CA GLU A 182 -9.90 12.34 -3.26
C GLU A 182 -8.55 12.56 -3.95
N THR A 183 -7.70 13.42 -3.38
CA THR A 183 -6.35 13.66 -3.91
C THR A 183 -5.53 12.37 -3.94
N LEU A 184 -5.50 11.62 -2.84
CA LEU A 184 -4.76 10.37 -2.73
C LEU A 184 -5.32 9.30 -3.68
N THR A 185 -6.65 9.20 -3.79
CA THR A 185 -7.32 8.29 -4.71
C THR A 185 -6.93 8.58 -6.17
N GLY A 186 -6.98 9.85 -6.58
CA GLY A 186 -6.58 10.25 -7.93
C GLY A 186 -5.13 9.90 -8.23
N VAL A 187 -4.22 10.22 -7.31
CA VAL A 187 -2.79 9.90 -7.49
C VAL A 187 -2.56 8.39 -7.61
N ILE A 188 -3.17 7.56 -6.73
CA ILE A 188 -2.99 6.10 -6.79
C ILE A 188 -3.60 5.51 -8.05
N ALA A 189 -4.78 5.97 -8.49
CA ALA A 189 -5.43 5.50 -9.70
C ALA A 189 -4.60 5.79 -10.97
N ASP A 190 -3.84 6.90 -10.97
CA ASP A 190 -2.97 7.31 -12.08
C ASP A 190 -1.58 6.65 -12.07
N LEU A 191 -1.29 5.80 -11.09
CA LEU A 191 -0.01 5.08 -11.03
C LEU A 191 0.02 3.95 -12.06
N ASP A 192 1.01 3.98 -12.95
CA ASP A 192 1.31 2.87 -13.88
C ASP A 192 2.39 1.96 -13.29
N LEU A 193 2.06 1.28 -12.19
CA LEU A 193 2.92 0.29 -11.55
C LEU A 193 2.09 -0.75 -10.81
N ALA A 194 2.71 -1.87 -10.45
CA ALA A 194 2.05 -2.90 -9.68
C ALA A 194 1.89 -2.50 -8.21
N TYR A 195 0.76 -2.87 -7.58
CA TYR A 195 0.62 -2.68 -6.14
C TYR A 195 -0.34 -3.66 -5.47
N ILE A 196 -0.14 -3.81 -4.16
CA ILE A 196 -1.09 -4.44 -3.25
C ILE A 196 -1.63 -3.36 -2.32
N LEU A 197 -2.94 -3.16 -2.35
CA LEU A 197 -3.65 -2.15 -1.57
C LEU A 197 -4.57 -2.82 -0.56
N ILE A 198 -4.31 -2.63 0.71
CA ILE A 198 -5.19 -3.08 1.79
C ILE A 198 -6.12 -1.92 2.16
N SER A 199 -7.43 -2.15 2.10
CA SER A 199 -8.42 -1.17 2.55
C SER A 199 -9.75 -1.81 2.92
N HIS A 200 -10.46 -1.15 3.85
CA HIS A 200 -11.86 -1.44 4.16
C HIS A 200 -12.84 -0.54 3.37
N ASN A 201 -12.33 0.46 2.65
CA ASN A 201 -13.13 1.37 1.83
C ASN A 201 -13.34 0.76 0.44
N THR A 202 -14.50 0.16 0.21
CA THR A 202 -14.85 -0.51 -1.05
C THR A 202 -14.82 0.44 -2.24
N ARG A 203 -15.35 1.67 -2.09
CA ARG A 203 -15.34 2.68 -3.15
C ARG A 203 -13.91 3.07 -3.57
N PHE A 204 -13.00 3.17 -2.60
CA PHE A 204 -11.60 3.44 -2.88
C PHE A 204 -10.94 2.29 -3.65
N LEU A 205 -11.21 1.03 -3.25
CA LEU A 205 -10.74 -0.16 -3.95
C LEU A 205 -11.26 -0.20 -5.40
N GLU A 206 -12.57 0.03 -5.61
CA GLU A 206 -13.17 0.08 -6.96
C GLU A 206 -12.51 1.09 -7.88
N GLN A 207 -12.10 2.23 -7.35
CA GLN A 207 -11.47 3.30 -8.12
C GLN A 207 -9.99 3.08 -8.41
N THR A 208 -9.33 2.24 -7.64
CA THR A 208 -7.87 2.13 -7.65
C THR A 208 -7.35 0.74 -7.98
N THR A 209 -8.16 -0.32 -7.95
CA THR A 209 -7.69 -1.69 -8.17
C THR A 209 -8.41 -2.38 -9.32
N ASP A 210 -7.71 -3.31 -9.99
CA ASP A 210 -8.26 -4.11 -11.09
C ASP A 210 -8.90 -5.41 -10.56
N LEU A 211 -8.34 -5.95 -9.48
CA LEU A 211 -8.78 -7.17 -8.82
C LEU A 211 -8.84 -6.93 -7.31
N THR A 212 -9.85 -7.48 -6.66
CA THR A 212 -9.94 -7.43 -5.18
C THR A 212 -10.20 -8.82 -4.63
N TYR A 213 -9.41 -9.21 -3.64
CA TYR A 213 -9.52 -10.48 -2.93
C TYR A 213 -9.83 -10.26 -1.45
N SER A 214 -10.37 -11.29 -0.79
CA SER A 214 -10.46 -11.30 0.67
C SER A 214 -9.24 -11.99 1.29
N MET A 215 -8.85 -11.51 2.47
CA MET A 215 -7.85 -12.17 3.30
C MET A 215 -8.47 -12.48 4.66
N GLU A 216 -8.58 -13.76 4.98
CA GLU A 216 -9.19 -14.25 6.22
C GLU A 216 -8.34 -15.39 6.80
N ASP A 217 -8.25 -15.46 8.12
CA ASP A 217 -7.57 -16.54 8.85
C ASP A 217 -6.15 -16.87 8.36
N GLY A 218 -5.43 -15.86 7.85
CA GLY A 218 -4.06 -16.00 7.36
C GLY A 218 -3.94 -16.54 5.93
N HIS A 219 -5.04 -16.59 5.16
CA HIS A 219 -5.10 -16.99 3.75
C HIS A 219 -5.64 -15.86 2.89
N ILE A 220 -5.18 -15.76 1.63
CA ILE A 220 -5.81 -14.93 0.60
C ILE A 220 -6.67 -15.84 -0.28
N LYS A 221 -7.96 -15.50 -0.44
CA LYS A 221 -8.89 -16.22 -1.30
C LYS A 221 -8.77 -15.69 -2.73
N THR A 222 -7.90 -16.29 -3.53
CA THR A 222 -7.63 -15.86 -4.92
C THR A 222 -8.56 -16.50 -5.95
N ASP A 223 -9.36 -17.47 -5.54
CA ASP A 223 -10.40 -18.14 -6.34
C ASP A 223 -11.70 -17.32 -6.43
N GLU A 224 -11.90 -16.37 -5.53
CA GLU A 224 -13.05 -15.46 -5.48
C GLU A 224 -12.60 -14.01 -5.65
N VAL A 225 -12.85 -13.42 -6.83
CA VAL A 225 -12.69 -11.98 -7.03
C VAL A 225 -13.91 -11.28 -6.47
N LEU A 226 -13.70 -10.34 -5.54
CA LEU A 226 -14.78 -9.56 -4.96
C LEU A 226 -15.25 -8.52 -5.98
N HIS A 227 -16.55 -8.54 -6.28
CA HIS A 227 -17.25 -7.52 -7.06
C HIS A 227 -18.12 -6.70 -6.12
N PHE A 228 -17.84 -5.41 -6.00
CA PHE A 228 -18.68 -4.52 -5.22
C PHE A 228 -19.85 -4.03 -6.07
N HIS A 229 -21.06 -4.06 -5.53
CA HIS A 229 -22.25 -3.49 -6.16
C HIS A 229 -22.74 -2.34 -5.29
N GLU A 230 -22.75 -1.13 -5.81
CA GLU A 230 -23.45 0.00 -5.16
C GLU A 230 -24.96 -0.30 -5.17
N HIS A 231 -25.52 -0.67 -4.03
CA HIS A 231 -26.96 -0.60 -3.84
C HIS A 231 -27.36 0.84 -3.57
N VAL A 232 -27.76 1.55 -4.62
CA VAL A 232 -28.40 2.86 -4.46
C VAL A 232 -29.77 2.61 -3.85
N HIS A 233 -29.89 2.72 -2.54
CA HIS A 233 -31.18 2.81 -1.86
C HIS A 233 -31.77 4.19 -2.12
N ALA A 234 -32.54 4.34 -3.22
CA ALA A 234 -33.40 5.49 -3.41
C ALA A 234 -34.52 5.42 -2.38
N HIS A 235 -34.43 6.18 -1.31
CA HIS A 235 -35.58 6.39 -0.45
C HIS A 235 -36.54 7.35 -1.18
N PRO A 236 -37.77 6.94 -1.52
CA PRO A 236 -38.78 7.87 -2.02
C PRO A 236 -39.05 8.91 -0.92
N HIS A 237 -38.86 10.18 -1.22
CA HIS A 237 -39.31 11.27 -0.37
C HIS A 237 -40.85 11.23 -0.30
N GLY A 238 -41.37 10.41 0.60
CA GLY A 238 -42.79 10.43 0.95
C GLY A 238 -43.12 11.62 1.84
N ARG A 239 -43.94 12.50 1.36
CA ARG A 239 -44.59 13.57 2.15
C ARG A 239 -45.69 12.95 3.03
N VAL A 240 -45.32 12.20 4.05
CA VAL A 240 -46.29 11.82 5.12
C VAL A 240 -45.53 11.77 6.45
N PRO A 241 -45.98 12.55 7.47
CA PRO A 241 -45.40 12.44 8.82
C PRO A 241 -45.83 11.09 9.42
N HIS A 242 -44.90 10.28 9.86
CA HIS A 242 -45.21 9.09 10.67
C HIS A 242 -45.27 9.49 12.12
N GLN A 243 -46.45 9.26 12.76
CA GLN A 243 -46.59 9.24 14.22
C GLN A 243 -46.02 7.89 14.70
N HIS A 244 -45.16 7.95 15.67
CA HIS A 244 -44.72 6.80 16.45
C HIS A 244 -45.68 6.65 17.63
N ASP A 245 -46.35 5.53 17.71
CA ASP A 245 -46.97 4.99 18.93
C ASP A 245 -45.91 4.17 19.70
#